data_e2864877ab0e0e316d3b675e161df4f1
#
_entry.id   e2864877ab0e0e316d3b675e161df4f1
#
_cell.length_a   1.000
_cell.length_b   1.000
_cell.length_c   1.000
_cell.angle_alpha   90.00
_cell.angle_beta   90.00
_cell.angle_gamma   90.00
#
_symmetry.space_group_name_H-M   'P 1'
#
loop_
_entity.id
_entity.type
_entity.pdbx_description
1 polymer ?
#
loop_
_entity_poly.entity_id
_entity_poly.type
_entity_poly.pdbx_seq_one_letter_code
_entity_poly.pdbx_strand_id
1 'polypeptide(L)'
;MNTTTLIELTAPQAVNGRRAAYQSLWLLVRLYHAARYEAATEVVRLAELRQQFTDARSLRMFISRAFRDFSRWGIQVGWGEDADSDPRFLNPDRRSQGPFWLPPAEADKIACVVDGAAATREDLLRFLNIRSKPVPAEAAGMPMPADFWMRYALAQQNLRQGQLLATMAEHAGADRNPGALAGFKDAARMAVSRSQHALAALGEAQVWRRLDDLEAARKTLSRLRRLLKEAGPDEGGYLDAMEQILTAWCAYSQRDVALTEALLAAMRDIEPRASVVRYHPRIRFEWHNLMALVRRAHALNDRNSPVRQQAASESMAHFASALDAAFEIGSFDAAQQVAANVGMATWLFASEGLVPGTDAMGARPEALRWLLLSEWLSQRSGTSGQSAWNAIYLMRIARGHCDAGERPSLPAFRAQQPLQPADMAGYLDASADFRIGMPPVSDWLSLADRLLSAQQQGDSRYSLLQRCGCRLEHAWYATHAGELGPASRSLATLAAEIAGLPPSDKAFFQGMLRRFPAEVS
;
A
#
# COMPACT_ATOMS: atom_id res chain seq x y z
N MET A 1 -42.13 5.04 9.23
CA MET A 1 -41.53 3.74 8.85
C MET A 1 -40.05 3.82 9.22
N ASN A 2 -39.60 3.04 10.20
CA ASN A 2 -38.16 2.98 10.53
C ASN A 2 -37.46 2.24 9.40
N THR A 3 -36.72 2.95 8.57
CA THR A 3 -35.89 2.33 7.51
C THR A 3 -34.70 1.64 8.15
N THR A 4 -34.64 0.32 8.05
CA THR A 4 -33.50 -0.48 8.50
C THR A 4 -32.28 -0.15 7.64
N THR A 5 -31.17 0.17 8.27
CA THR A 5 -29.88 0.35 7.59
C THR A 5 -29.19 -0.99 7.46
N LEU A 6 -29.09 -1.49 6.23
CA LEU A 6 -28.44 -2.77 5.93
C LEU A 6 -26.94 -2.58 5.72
N ILE A 7 -26.13 -3.34 6.46
CA ILE A 7 -24.67 -3.30 6.41
C ILE A 7 -24.14 -4.63 5.89
N GLU A 8 -23.55 -4.66 4.69
CA GLU A 8 -22.83 -5.82 4.17
C GLU A 8 -21.37 -5.77 4.63
N LEU A 9 -20.97 -6.79 5.38
CA LEU A 9 -19.61 -6.90 5.95
C LEU A 9 -18.63 -7.57 4.99
N THR A 10 -19.12 -8.35 4.03
CA THR A 10 -18.27 -8.97 3.00
C THR A 10 -17.75 -7.91 2.04
N ALA A 11 -16.50 -8.04 1.66
CA ALA A 11 -15.88 -7.10 0.71
C ALA A 11 -16.42 -7.29 -0.73
N PRO A 12 -16.68 -6.18 -1.45
CA PRO A 12 -16.57 -4.78 -1.04
C PRO A 12 -17.70 -4.36 -0.09
N GLN A 13 -17.33 -3.87 1.10
CA GLN A 13 -18.32 -3.52 2.11
C GLN A 13 -19.29 -2.44 1.64
N ALA A 14 -20.54 -2.56 2.06
CA ALA A 14 -21.58 -1.64 1.63
C ALA A 14 -22.56 -1.29 2.75
N VAL A 15 -23.17 -0.11 2.66
CA VAL A 15 -24.30 0.31 3.48
C VAL A 15 -25.46 0.65 2.53
N ASN A 16 -26.59 -0.02 2.71
CA ASN A 16 -27.76 0.11 1.84
C ASN A 16 -27.42 -0.06 0.35
N GLY A 17 -26.56 -1.05 0.03
CA GLY A 17 -26.12 -1.36 -1.33
C GLY A 17 -25.10 -0.37 -1.92
N ARG A 18 -24.68 0.64 -1.17
CA ARG A 18 -23.65 1.60 -1.58
C ARG A 18 -22.35 1.31 -0.88
N ARG A 19 -21.23 1.29 -1.63
CA ARG A 19 -19.90 1.06 -1.09
C ARG A 19 -19.61 2.02 0.08
N ALA A 20 -19.11 1.48 1.18
CA ALA A 20 -18.79 2.21 2.40
C ALA A 20 -17.29 2.24 2.66
N ALA A 21 -16.79 3.32 3.27
CA ALA A 21 -15.41 3.40 3.73
C ALA A 21 -15.22 2.46 4.94
N TYR A 22 -14.25 1.55 4.85
CA TYR A 22 -13.98 0.56 5.90
C TYR A 22 -13.83 1.17 7.30
N GLN A 23 -13.06 2.26 7.42
CA GLN A 23 -12.82 2.89 8.70
C GLN A 23 -14.10 3.38 9.37
N SER A 24 -14.97 4.05 8.60
CA SER A 24 -16.28 4.51 9.10
C SER A 24 -17.17 3.34 9.46
N LEU A 25 -17.17 2.31 8.61
CA LEU A 25 -17.96 1.11 8.82
C LEU A 25 -17.47 0.32 10.05
N TRP A 26 -16.14 0.17 10.21
CA TRP A 26 -15.56 -0.49 11.37
C TRP A 26 -16.01 0.19 12.68
N LEU A 27 -15.93 1.53 12.75
CA LEU A 27 -16.37 2.25 13.94
C LEU A 27 -17.86 2.03 14.21
N LEU A 28 -18.71 2.08 13.17
CA LEU A 28 -20.14 1.82 13.34
C LEU A 28 -20.43 0.40 13.82
N VAL A 29 -19.79 -0.60 13.22
CA VAL A 29 -19.96 -2.01 13.63
C VAL A 29 -19.43 -2.26 15.05
N ARG A 30 -18.33 -1.60 15.44
CA ARG A 30 -17.80 -1.66 16.80
C ARG A 30 -18.77 -1.06 17.81
N LEU A 31 -19.35 0.10 17.50
CA LEU A 31 -20.39 0.72 18.32
C LEU A 31 -21.66 -0.13 18.40
N TYR A 32 -22.06 -0.73 17.28
CA TYR A 32 -23.19 -1.66 17.21
C TYR A 32 -22.94 -2.90 18.06
N HIS A 33 -21.74 -3.50 17.98
CA HIS A 33 -21.36 -4.65 18.79
C HIS A 33 -21.38 -4.30 20.30
N ALA A 34 -20.83 -3.13 20.68
CA ALA A 34 -20.88 -2.67 22.06
C ALA A 34 -22.32 -2.53 22.56
N ALA A 35 -23.17 -1.86 21.79
CA ALA A 35 -24.58 -1.63 22.16
C ALA A 35 -25.42 -2.91 22.25
N ARG A 36 -25.07 -3.97 21.49
CA ARG A 36 -25.85 -5.22 21.43
C ARG A 36 -25.35 -6.33 22.34
N TYR A 37 -24.05 -6.42 22.55
CA TYR A 37 -23.42 -7.61 23.15
C TYR A 37 -22.54 -7.31 24.36
N GLU A 38 -22.29 -6.03 24.64
CA GLU A 38 -21.51 -5.59 25.79
C GLU A 38 -22.45 -4.88 26.79
N ALA A 39 -21.94 -4.52 27.97
CA ALA A 39 -22.76 -3.84 28.96
C ALA A 39 -23.21 -2.45 28.46
N ALA A 40 -24.39 -2.01 28.87
CA ALA A 40 -25.02 -0.75 28.41
C ALA A 40 -24.16 0.52 28.63
N THR A 41 -23.08 0.43 29.38
CA THR A 41 -22.15 1.52 29.67
C THR A 41 -20.85 1.45 28.88
N GLU A 42 -20.67 0.44 28.01
CA GLU A 42 -19.43 0.32 27.25
C GLU A 42 -19.40 1.29 26.08
N VAL A 43 -18.36 2.09 26.09
CA VAL A 43 -18.08 3.14 25.10
C VAL A 43 -16.80 2.83 24.35
N VAL A 44 -16.75 3.17 23.08
CA VAL A 44 -15.55 3.04 22.27
C VAL A 44 -14.62 4.25 22.52
N ARG A 45 -13.41 3.98 22.99
CA ARG A 45 -12.44 5.02 23.36
C ARG A 45 -11.46 5.31 22.23
N LEU A 46 -10.90 6.52 22.24
CA LEU A 46 -9.87 6.92 21.27
C LEU A 46 -8.64 5.99 21.28
N ALA A 47 -8.30 5.44 22.43
CA ALA A 47 -7.17 4.50 22.55
C ALA A 47 -7.39 3.25 21.70
N GLU A 48 -8.61 2.69 21.69
CA GLU A 48 -9.00 1.56 20.87
C GLU A 48 -8.89 1.89 19.38
N LEU A 49 -9.39 3.06 18.95
CA LEU A 49 -9.27 3.51 17.57
C LEU A 49 -7.82 3.71 17.12
N ARG A 50 -6.95 4.19 18.00
CA ARG A 50 -5.51 4.31 17.70
C ARG A 50 -4.84 2.96 17.54
N GLN A 51 -5.20 2.01 18.37
CA GLN A 51 -4.68 0.64 18.28
C GLN A 51 -5.10 -0.03 16.97
N GLN A 52 -6.35 0.16 16.56
CA GLN A 52 -6.88 -0.45 15.34
C GLN A 52 -6.41 0.27 14.07
N PHE A 53 -6.32 1.58 14.08
CA PHE A 53 -5.98 2.40 12.91
C PHE A 53 -4.63 3.11 13.07
N THR A 54 -3.58 2.32 13.23
CA THR A 54 -2.20 2.82 13.40
C THR A 54 -1.70 3.63 12.21
N ASP A 55 -2.26 3.39 11.01
CA ASP A 55 -1.91 4.09 9.78
C ASP A 55 -2.72 5.39 9.55
N ALA A 56 -3.69 5.70 10.42
CA ALA A 56 -4.48 6.90 10.29
C ALA A 56 -3.60 8.14 10.51
N ARG A 57 -3.47 8.99 9.48
CA ARG A 57 -2.69 10.24 9.54
C ARG A 57 -3.17 11.17 10.66
N SER A 58 -4.48 11.17 10.93
CA SER A 58 -5.12 11.96 11.98
C SER A 58 -6.41 11.29 12.40
N LEU A 59 -6.49 10.89 13.67
CA LEU A 59 -7.73 10.38 14.25
C LEU A 59 -8.86 11.41 14.20
N ARG A 60 -8.55 12.69 14.36
CA ARG A 60 -9.54 13.77 14.26
C ARG A 60 -10.19 13.79 12.87
N MET A 61 -9.39 13.65 11.80
CA MET A 61 -9.91 13.57 10.43
C MET A 61 -10.70 12.28 10.19
N PHE A 62 -10.22 11.16 10.72
CA PHE A 62 -10.94 9.89 10.66
C PHE A 62 -12.33 10.01 11.32
N ILE A 63 -12.40 10.49 12.56
CA ILE A 63 -13.65 10.68 13.30
C ILE A 63 -14.59 11.63 12.54
N SER A 64 -14.07 12.75 12.05
CA SER A 64 -14.87 13.71 11.27
C SER A 64 -15.48 13.08 10.01
N ARG A 65 -14.75 12.20 9.32
CA ARG A 65 -15.26 11.46 8.16
C ARG A 65 -16.30 10.43 8.57
N ALA A 66 -16.03 9.64 9.60
CA ALA A 66 -16.95 8.64 10.12
C ALA A 66 -18.30 9.25 10.49
N PHE A 67 -18.30 10.36 11.22
CA PHE A 67 -19.55 11.05 11.58
C PHE A 67 -20.29 11.65 10.38
N ARG A 68 -19.58 12.09 9.34
CA ARG A 68 -20.21 12.51 8.09
C ARG A 68 -20.89 11.32 7.39
N ASP A 69 -20.24 10.16 7.38
CA ASP A 69 -20.80 8.96 6.80
C ASP A 69 -21.99 8.45 7.60
N PHE A 70 -21.93 8.46 8.94
CA PHE A 70 -23.07 8.13 9.81
C PHE A 70 -24.29 9.01 9.52
N SER A 71 -24.08 10.32 9.37
CA SER A 71 -25.16 11.24 9.00
C SER A 71 -25.75 10.89 7.64
N ARG A 72 -24.93 10.50 6.66
CA ARG A 72 -25.41 10.07 5.33
C ARG A 72 -26.18 8.74 5.38
N TRP A 73 -25.83 7.87 6.32
CA TRP A 73 -26.52 6.60 6.55
C TRP A 73 -27.76 6.74 7.45
N GLY A 74 -28.00 7.93 7.98
CA GLY A 74 -29.15 8.22 8.86
C GLY A 74 -28.96 7.67 10.28
N ILE A 75 -27.73 7.42 10.71
CA ILE A 75 -27.37 6.90 12.04
C ILE A 75 -26.86 8.04 12.92
N GLN A 76 -27.39 8.13 14.14
CA GLN A 76 -26.94 9.05 15.17
C GLN A 76 -26.01 8.35 16.15
N VAL A 77 -24.83 8.89 16.34
CA VAL A 77 -23.80 8.39 17.28
C VAL A 77 -23.54 9.48 18.32
N GLY A 78 -23.48 9.08 19.59
CA GLY A 78 -23.16 9.95 20.70
C GLY A 78 -21.66 10.03 20.99
N TRP A 79 -21.26 11.06 21.75
CA TRP A 79 -19.88 11.26 22.22
C TRP A 79 -19.85 11.98 23.57
N GLY A 80 -18.84 11.68 24.40
CA GLY A 80 -18.65 12.20 25.76
C GLY A 80 -18.85 11.10 26.81
N GLU A 81 -18.66 11.44 28.07
CA GLU A 81 -18.68 10.46 29.18
C GLU A 81 -20.09 10.01 29.56
N ASP A 82 -21.11 10.77 29.24
CA ASP A 82 -22.49 10.46 29.57
C ASP A 82 -23.21 9.83 28.38
N ALA A 83 -23.27 8.51 28.38
CA ALA A 83 -23.89 7.72 27.33
C ALA A 83 -25.43 7.80 27.31
N ASP A 84 -26.05 8.34 28.34
CA ASP A 84 -27.51 8.53 28.41
C ASP A 84 -27.94 9.87 27.81
N SER A 85 -26.99 10.74 27.51
CA SER A 85 -27.28 12.06 26.90
C SER A 85 -27.81 11.89 25.46
N ASP A 86 -28.79 12.71 25.12
CA ASP A 86 -29.27 12.78 23.72
C ASP A 86 -28.19 13.37 22.80
N PRO A 87 -27.75 12.63 21.76
CA PRO A 87 -26.70 13.08 20.86
C PRO A 87 -26.94 14.43 20.21
N ARG A 88 -28.20 14.87 20.07
CA ARG A 88 -28.58 16.15 19.47
C ARG A 88 -28.17 17.37 20.29
N PHE A 89 -27.94 17.19 21.58
CA PHE A 89 -27.57 18.29 22.50
C PHE A 89 -26.09 18.27 22.90
N LEU A 90 -25.29 17.33 22.36
CA LEU A 90 -23.88 17.27 22.68
C LEU A 90 -23.06 18.36 21.99
N ASN A 91 -22.05 18.87 22.69
CA ASN A 91 -21.16 19.89 22.13
C ASN A 91 -20.36 19.38 20.94
N PRO A 92 -20.56 19.89 19.71
CA PRO A 92 -19.88 19.44 18.51
C PRO A 92 -18.35 19.57 18.56
N ASP A 93 -17.81 20.54 19.29
CA ASP A 93 -16.38 20.81 19.38
C ASP A 93 -15.62 19.70 20.12
N ARG A 94 -16.32 18.96 21.00
CA ARG A 94 -15.77 17.83 21.75
C ARG A 94 -15.89 16.50 21.01
N ARG A 95 -16.60 16.46 19.90
CA ARG A 95 -16.85 15.22 19.15
C ARG A 95 -15.58 14.44 18.80
N SER A 96 -14.48 15.12 18.50
CA SER A 96 -13.21 14.47 18.15
C SER A 96 -12.46 13.85 19.34
N GLN A 97 -12.94 14.04 20.56
CA GLN A 97 -12.29 13.60 21.80
C GLN A 97 -12.86 12.25 22.29
N GLY A 98 -14.10 11.89 21.89
CA GLY A 98 -14.80 10.70 22.41
C GLY A 98 -15.06 10.78 23.92
N PRO A 99 -15.31 9.67 24.59
CA PRO A 99 -15.64 8.37 24.02
C PRO A 99 -16.92 8.39 23.17
N PHE A 100 -17.17 7.30 22.42
CA PHE A 100 -18.31 7.21 21.50
C PHE A 100 -19.24 6.08 21.90
N TRP A 101 -20.55 6.26 21.67
CA TRP A 101 -21.56 5.19 21.89
C TRP A 101 -22.65 5.24 20.81
N LEU A 102 -23.35 4.14 20.66
CA LEU A 102 -24.53 4.02 19.80
C LEU A 102 -25.78 3.91 20.68
N PRO A 103 -26.73 4.86 20.59
CA PRO A 103 -28.00 4.74 21.31
C PRO A 103 -28.72 3.43 20.97
N PRO A 104 -29.39 2.75 21.93
CA PRO A 104 -30.10 1.49 21.65
C PRO A 104 -31.11 1.63 20.50
N ALA A 105 -31.85 2.72 20.44
CA ALA A 105 -32.81 3.01 19.37
C ALA A 105 -32.16 3.14 17.99
N GLU A 106 -30.89 3.54 17.90
CA GLU A 106 -30.14 3.58 16.66
C GLU A 106 -29.59 2.19 16.32
N ALA A 107 -29.16 1.41 17.32
CA ALA A 107 -28.72 0.03 17.12
C ALA A 107 -29.86 -0.85 16.55
N ASP A 108 -31.11 -0.62 16.95
CA ASP A 108 -32.29 -1.33 16.43
C ASP A 108 -32.58 -1.05 14.95
N LYS A 109 -32.03 0.02 14.39
CA LYS A 109 -32.17 0.35 12.96
C LYS A 109 -31.13 -0.36 12.09
N ILE A 110 -30.14 -1.02 12.68
CA ILE A 110 -29.01 -1.62 11.96
C ILE A 110 -29.21 -3.12 11.81
N ALA A 111 -29.03 -3.62 10.60
CA ALA A 111 -28.95 -5.05 10.30
C ALA A 111 -27.60 -5.32 9.59
N CYS A 112 -26.73 -6.12 10.22
CA CYS A 112 -25.48 -6.57 9.62
C CYS A 112 -25.68 -7.91 8.90
N VAL A 113 -25.10 -8.06 7.71
CA VAL A 113 -25.15 -9.28 6.92
C VAL A 113 -23.75 -9.66 6.42
N VAL A 114 -23.55 -10.95 6.21
CA VAL A 114 -22.35 -11.54 5.59
C VAL A 114 -22.83 -12.43 4.44
N ASP A 115 -22.41 -12.12 3.23
CA ASP A 115 -22.85 -12.82 2.01
C ASP A 115 -24.40 -12.89 1.90
N GLY A 116 -25.07 -11.81 2.31
CA GLY A 116 -26.54 -11.69 2.29
C GLY A 116 -27.30 -12.38 3.42
N ALA A 117 -26.61 -13.14 4.31
CA ALA A 117 -27.21 -13.77 5.50
C ALA A 117 -27.00 -12.89 6.74
N ALA A 118 -27.93 -12.95 7.72
CA ALA A 118 -27.78 -12.19 8.96
C ALA A 118 -26.47 -12.54 9.68
N ALA A 119 -25.69 -11.53 10.00
CA ALA A 119 -24.40 -11.70 10.65
C ALA A 119 -24.57 -12.17 12.10
N THR A 120 -23.81 -13.17 12.48
CA THR A 120 -23.68 -13.63 13.86
C THR A 120 -22.78 -12.71 14.69
N ARG A 121 -22.79 -12.84 16.02
CA ARG A 121 -21.83 -12.15 16.88
C ARG A 121 -20.39 -12.46 16.49
N GLU A 122 -20.10 -13.69 16.13
CA GLU A 122 -18.78 -14.12 15.71
C GLU A 122 -18.33 -13.47 14.39
N ASP A 123 -19.27 -13.29 13.45
CA ASP A 123 -18.97 -12.57 12.21
C ASP A 123 -18.63 -11.11 12.46
N LEU A 124 -19.33 -10.46 13.40
CA LEU A 124 -18.99 -9.09 13.81
C LEU A 124 -17.59 -9.03 14.43
N LEU A 125 -17.25 -9.96 15.33
CA LEU A 125 -15.93 -10.03 15.95
C LEU A 125 -14.83 -10.30 14.93
N ARG A 126 -15.09 -11.17 13.94
CA ARG A 126 -14.18 -11.43 12.82
C ARG A 126 -13.98 -10.19 11.96
N PHE A 127 -15.05 -9.48 11.62
CA PHE A 127 -14.96 -8.22 10.87
C PHE A 127 -14.19 -7.17 11.65
N LEU A 128 -14.47 -7.02 12.95
CA LEU A 128 -13.80 -6.07 13.84
C LEU A 128 -12.35 -6.46 14.13
N ASN A 129 -12.01 -7.73 13.89
CA ASN A 129 -10.72 -8.28 14.24
C ASN A 129 -10.42 -8.19 15.75
N ILE A 130 -11.44 -8.46 16.56
CA ILE A 130 -11.40 -8.42 18.03
C ILE A 130 -11.68 -9.81 18.57
N ARG A 131 -10.99 -10.21 19.64
CA ARG A 131 -11.26 -11.46 20.33
C ARG A 131 -12.42 -11.32 21.31
N SER A 132 -13.10 -12.41 21.56
CA SER A 132 -14.26 -12.49 22.45
C SER A 132 -13.96 -12.28 23.95
N LYS A 133 -12.71 -12.08 24.35
CA LYS A 133 -12.35 -11.76 25.74
C LYS A 133 -12.11 -10.27 25.90
N PRO A 134 -12.82 -9.60 26.82
CA PRO A 134 -12.56 -8.19 27.11
C PRO A 134 -11.13 -8.02 27.64
N VAL A 135 -10.42 -7.02 27.11
CA VAL A 135 -9.19 -6.53 27.73
C VAL A 135 -9.54 -6.06 29.13
N PRO A 136 -8.84 -6.46 30.21
CA PRO A 136 -9.10 -5.94 31.55
C PRO A 136 -9.12 -4.41 31.50
N ALA A 137 -10.14 -3.80 32.12
CA ALA A 137 -10.36 -2.33 32.10
C ALA A 137 -9.12 -1.53 32.57
N GLU A 138 -8.25 -2.15 33.37
CA GLU A 138 -6.98 -1.59 33.83
C GLU A 138 -5.98 -1.34 32.70
N ALA A 139 -6.00 -2.12 31.61
CA ALA A 139 -5.12 -1.89 30.45
C ALA A 139 -5.64 -0.76 29.53
N ALA A 140 -6.94 -0.48 29.57
CA ALA A 140 -7.57 0.56 28.76
C ALA A 140 -7.39 1.99 29.32
N GLY A 141 -6.93 2.12 30.56
CA GLY A 141 -6.89 3.38 31.29
C GLY A 141 -5.53 4.11 31.33
N MET A 142 -4.43 3.50 30.84
CA MET A 142 -3.15 4.22 30.79
C MET A 142 -3.16 5.23 29.65
N PRO A 143 -2.94 6.53 29.92
CA PRO A 143 -2.77 7.51 28.86
C PRO A 143 -1.58 7.07 28.00
N MET A 144 -1.83 6.79 26.73
CA MET A 144 -0.76 6.49 25.78
C MET A 144 0.13 7.72 25.70
N PRO A 145 1.44 7.62 25.95
CA PRO A 145 2.31 8.77 25.90
C PRO A 145 2.18 9.44 24.54
N ALA A 146 1.79 10.69 24.52
CA ALA A 146 1.65 11.48 23.30
C ALA A 146 2.94 11.42 22.45
N ASP A 147 4.09 11.30 23.10
CA ASP A 147 5.41 11.27 22.50
C ASP A 147 5.64 10.04 21.59
N PHE A 148 5.21 8.82 21.98
CA PHE A 148 5.30 7.67 21.11
C PHE A 148 4.54 7.88 19.80
N TRP A 149 3.26 8.25 19.90
CA TRP A 149 2.40 8.37 18.73
C TRP A 149 2.82 9.51 17.81
N MET A 150 3.31 10.60 18.35
CA MET A 150 3.84 11.71 17.57
C MET A 150 5.08 11.27 16.78
N ARG A 151 6.04 10.60 17.43
CA ARG A 151 7.26 10.08 16.78
C ARG A 151 6.93 9.00 15.75
N TYR A 152 6.03 8.09 16.08
CA TYR A 152 5.58 7.04 15.17
C TYR A 152 4.88 7.62 13.93
N ALA A 153 3.98 8.59 14.11
CA ALA A 153 3.29 9.25 12.99
C ALA A 153 4.27 9.99 12.06
N LEU A 154 5.27 10.69 12.62
CA LEU A 154 6.32 11.35 11.86
C LEU A 154 7.16 10.33 11.07
N ALA A 155 7.57 9.24 11.71
CA ALA A 155 8.31 8.16 11.06
C ALA A 155 7.51 7.52 9.92
N GLN A 156 6.21 7.29 10.11
CA GLN A 156 5.30 6.82 9.07
C GLN A 156 5.17 7.82 7.90
N GLN A 157 5.12 9.10 8.19
CA GLN A 157 5.10 10.14 7.16
C GLN A 157 6.40 10.12 6.35
N ASN A 158 7.56 10.08 6.99
CA ASN A 158 8.86 9.97 6.33
C ASN A 158 8.96 8.71 5.46
N LEU A 159 8.47 7.56 5.97
CA LEU A 159 8.43 6.32 5.21
C LEU A 159 7.59 6.45 3.93
N ARG A 160 6.42 7.08 4.01
CA ARG A 160 5.56 7.33 2.84
C ARG A 160 6.21 8.28 1.83
N GLN A 161 6.92 9.30 2.32
CA GLN A 161 7.63 10.26 1.48
C GLN A 161 8.95 9.72 0.90
N GLY A 162 9.33 8.48 1.23
CA GLY A 162 10.59 7.89 0.80
C GLY A 162 11.83 8.44 1.50
N GLN A 163 11.65 9.23 2.57
CA GLN A 163 12.72 9.75 3.40
C GLN A 163 13.17 8.69 4.40
N LEU A 164 13.90 7.68 3.90
CA LEU A 164 14.22 6.48 4.68
C LEU A 164 15.32 6.72 5.70
N LEU A 165 16.38 7.43 5.30
CA LEU A 165 17.53 7.79 6.14
C LEU A 165 17.59 9.31 6.35
N ALA A 166 18.38 9.74 7.32
CA ALA A 166 18.63 11.14 7.55
C ALA A 166 19.29 11.79 6.32
N THR A 167 18.75 12.91 5.88
CA THR A 167 19.38 13.73 4.85
C THR A 167 20.26 14.77 5.53
N MET A 168 21.46 14.99 4.99
CA MET A 168 22.28 16.16 5.36
C MET A 168 21.54 17.40 4.89
N ALA A 169 21.24 18.32 5.80
CA ALA A 169 20.62 19.60 5.42
C ALA A 169 21.61 20.37 4.55
N GLU A 170 21.25 20.64 3.29
CA GLU A 170 22.04 21.46 2.37
C GLU A 170 22.07 22.94 2.78
N HIS A 171 21.21 23.36 3.70
CA HIS A 171 21.13 24.74 4.17
C HIS A 171 21.29 24.81 5.68
N ALA A 172 22.25 25.60 6.14
CA ALA A 172 22.45 25.92 7.55
C ALA A 172 21.18 26.60 8.12
N GLY A 173 20.46 25.89 9.01
CA GLY A 173 19.26 26.42 9.69
C GLY A 173 17.97 25.62 9.45
N ALA A 174 17.93 24.65 8.53
CA ALA A 174 16.80 23.75 8.40
C ALA A 174 16.89 22.63 9.47
N ASP A 175 15.78 22.35 10.15
CA ASP A 175 15.67 21.22 11.06
C ASP A 175 16.03 19.93 10.31
N ARG A 176 17.02 19.19 10.80
CA ARG A 176 17.44 17.92 10.21
C ARG A 176 16.27 16.94 10.26
N ASN A 177 15.81 16.47 9.10
CA ASN A 177 14.87 15.37 9.07
C ASN A 177 15.62 14.08 9.40
N PRO A 178 15.30 13.41 10.53
CA PRO A 178 16.00 12.21 10.96
C PRO A 178 15.76 10.99 10.05
N GLY A 179 14.79 11.07 9.13
CA GLY A 179 14.35 9.96 8.30
C GLY A 179 13.47 8.95 9.06
N ALA A 180 12.87 8.04 8.31
CA ALA A 180 11.94 7.06 8.86
C ALA A 180 12.63 6.08 9.83
N LEU A 181 13.84 5.60 9.50
CA LEU A 181 14.55 4.62 10.31
C LEU A 181 14.84 5.14 11.71
N ALA A 182 15.42 6.34 11.82
CA ALA A 182 15.69 6.95 13.11
C ALA A 182 14.38 7.25 13.85
N GLY A 183 13.35 7.73 13.15
CA GLY A 183 12.04 8.00 13.72
C GLY A 183 11.39 6.76 14.37
N PHE A 184 11.44 5.59 13.73
CA PHE A 184 10.92 4.34 14.33
C PHE A 184 11.78 3.87 15.53
N LYS A 185 13.09 4.03 15.47
CA LYS A 185 13.97 3.73 16.62
C LYS A 185 13.69 4.67 17.79
N ASP A 186 13.42 5.94 17.52
CA ASP A 186 13.04 6.92 18.54
C ASP A 186 11.66 6.60 19.14
N ALA A 187 10.68 6.25 18.30
CA ALA A 187 9.39 5.77 18.77
C ALA A 187 9.54 4.53 19.67
N ALA A 188 10.39 3.57 19.29
CA ALA A 188 10.66 2.39 20.12
C ALA A 188 11.22 2.74 21.50
N ARG A 189 12.06 3.78 21.61
CA ARG A 189 12.58 4.25 22.91
C ARG A 189 11.51 4.90 23.79
N MET A 190 10.49 5.48 23.18
CA MET A 190 9.34 6.10 23.86
C MET A 190 8.19 5.12 24.10
N ALA A 191 8.32 3.88 23.64
CA ALA A 191 7.28 2.87 23.80
C ALA A 191 7.16 2.42 25.26
N VAL A 192 5.95 2.42 25.78
CA VAL A 192 5.64 1.97 27.15
C VAL A 192 4.90 0.64 27.18
N SER A 193 4.41 0.17 26.02
CA SER A 193 3.74 -1.11 25.89
C SER A 193 4.44 -2.01 24.87
N ARG A 194 4.24 -3.32 25.00
CA ARG A 194 4.76 -4.31 24.03
C ARG A 194 4.20 -4.09 22.63
N SER A 195 2.92 -3.74 22.52
CA SER A 195 2.29 -3.42 21.24
C SER A 195 2.95 -2.22 20.56
N GLN A 196 3.33 -1.17 21.30
CA GLN A 196 4.06 -0.03 20.77
C GLN A 196 5.46 -0.42 20.29
N HIS A 197 6.19 -1.23 21.06
CA HIS A 197 7.47 -1.78 20.62
C HIS A 197 7.33 -2.63 19.35
N ALA A 198 6.28 -3.44 19.25
CA ALA A 198 5.99 -4.25 18.08
C ALA A 198 5.66 -3.39 16.84
N LEU A 199 4.85 -2.35 17.00
CA LEU A 199 4.55 -1.38 15.92
C LEU A 199 5.79 -0.66 15.41
N ALA A 200 6.64 -0.19 16.32
CA ALA A 200 7.89 0.45 15.95
C ALA A 200 8.85 -0.52 15.23
N ALA A 201 8.95 -1.77 15.70
CA ALA A 201 9.74 -2.81 15.04
C ALA A 201 9.21 -3.15 13.65
N LEU A 202 7.87 -3.20 13.47
CA LEU A 202 7.25 -3.39 12.17
C LEU A 202 7.63 -2.28 11.19
N GLY A 203 7.53 -1.01 11.62
CA GLY A 203 7.94 0.14 10.82
C GLY A 203 9.43 0.12 10.47
N GLU A 204 10.28 -0.23 11.42
CA GLU A 204 11.73 -0.38 11.19
C GLU A 204 12.02 -1.48 10.15
N ALA A 205 11.34 -2.63 10.22
CA ALA A 205 11.48 -3.71 9.23
C ALA A 205 11.04 -3.28 7.82
N GLN A 206 9.98 -2.48 7.71
CA GLN A 206 9.55 -1.90 6.44
C GLN A 206 10.61 -0.97 5.83
N VAL A 207 11.28 -0.17 6.66
CA VAL A 207 12.37 0.71 6.18
C VAL A 207 13.54 -0.11 5.67
N TRP A 208 14.01 -1.11 6.44
CA TRP A 208 15.12 -1.97 6.03
C TRP A 208 14.83 -2.69 4.71
N ARG A 209 13.61 -3.21 4.54
CA ARG A 209 13.20 -3.83 3.27
C ARG A 209 13.25 -2.83 2.10
N ARG A 210 12.80 -1.57 2.32
CA ARG A 210 12.85 -0.54 1.26
C ARG A 210 14.27 -0.10 0.91
N LEU A 211 15.19 -0.19 1.87
CA LEU A 211 16.63 0.04 1.67
C LEU A 211 17.32 -1.15 0.98
N ASP A 212 16.59 -2.25 0.75
CA ASP A 212 17.12 -3.51 0.22
C ASP A 212 18.11 -4.23 1.17
N ASP A 213 18.16 -3.80 2.44
CA ASP A 213 18.89 -4.48 3.50
C ASP A 213 18.03 -5.61 4.10
N LEU A 214 17.97 -6.72 3.37
CA LEU A 214 17.12 -7.85 3.73
C LEU A 214 17.61 -8.59 4.98
N GLU A 215 18.88 -8.50 5.30
CA GLU A 215 19.45 -9.07 6.53
C GLU A 215 18.97 -8.29 7.77
N ALA A 216 19.10 -6.96 7.76
CA ALA A 216 18.59 -6.10 8.82
C ALA A 216 17.06 -6.22 8.95
N ALA A 217 16.32 -6.32 7.83
CA ALA A 217 14.88 -6.55 7.83
C ALA A 217 14.52 -7.85 8.56
N ARG A 218 15.16 -8.98 8.23
CA ARG A 218 14.94 -10.28 8.89
C ARG A 218 15.27 -10.28 10.36
N LYS A 219 16.39 -9.66 10.73
CA LYS A 219 16.78 -9.51 12.14
C LYS A 219 15.72 -8.75 12.93
N THR A 220 15.19 -7.69 12.33
CA THR A 220 14.13 -6.88 12.94
C THR A 220 12.81 -7.65 13.02
N LEU A 221 12.43 -8.41 11.98
CA LEU A 221 11.25 -9.29 11.99
C LEU A 221 11.40 -10.41 13.04
N SER A 222 12.58 -10.97 13.22
CA SER A 222 12.84 -11.97 14.27
C SER A 222 12.66 -11.38 15.69
N ARG A 223 13.04 -10.09 15.88
CA ARG A 223 12.76 -9.36 17.12
C ARG A 223 11.26 -9.12 17.29
N LEU A 224 10.55 -8.72 16.22
CA LEU A 224 9.10 -8.54 16.22
C LEU A 224 8.38 -9.83 16.62
N ARG A 225 8.73 -10.99 16.04
CA ARG A 225 8.15 -12.30 16.42
C ARG A 225 8.29 -12.61 17.89
N ARG A 226 9.45 -12.29 18.49
CA ARG A 226 9.65 -12.49 19.94
C ARG A 226 8.72 -11.59 20.75
N LEU A 227 8.64 -10.31 20.39
CA LEU A 227 7.72 -9.37 21.04
C LEU A 227 6.27 -9.85 20.97
N LEU A 228 5.82 -10.37 19.82
CA LEU A 228 4.47 -10.88 19.64
C LEU A 228 4.21 -12.14 20.48
N LYS A 229 5.17 -13.06 20.55
CA LYS A 229 5.06 -14.27 21.41
C LYS A 229 4.96 -13.93 22.90
N GLU A 230 5.76 -12.99 23.37
CA GLU A 230 5.82 -12.56 24.77
C GLU A 230 4.61 -11.68 25.15
N ALA A 231 4.01 -10.97 24.20
CA ALA A 231 2.85 -10.13 24.43
C ALA A 231 1.53 -10.93 24.57
N GLY A 232 1.58 -12.23 24.33
CA GLY A 232 0.38 -13.02 24.13
C GLY A 232 -0.16 -12.85 22.70
N PRO A 233 -1.32 -13.47 22.41
CA PRO A 233 -1.87 -13.39 21.08
C PRO A 233 -2.20 -11.93 20.74
N ASP A 234 -1.73 -11.47 19.59
CA ASP A 234 -2.09 -10.20 18.97
C ASP A 234 -3.62 -10.15 18.85
N GLU A 235 -4.23 -9.20 19.58
CA GLU A 235 -5.68 -9.01 19.54
C GLU A 235 -6.08 -8.62 18.12
N GLY A 236 -6.54 -9.58 17.35
CA GLY A 236 -6.94 -9.40 15.99
C GLY A 236 -5.96 -9.86 14.93
N GLY A 237 -4.75 -10.26 15.28
CA GLY A 237 -3.78 -10.85 14.35
C GLY A 237 -3.18 -9.89 13.31
N TYR A 238 -3.38 -8.57 13.44
CA TYR A 238 -2.87 -7.59 12.48
C TYR A 238 -1.35 -7.55 12.43
N LEU A 239 -0.70 -7.44 13.58
CA LEU A 239 0.77 -7.37 13.67
C LEU A 239 1.41 -8.69 13.24
N ASP A 240 0.81 -9.81 13.62
CA ASP A 240 1.25 -11.13 13.20
C ASP A 240 1.10 -11.33 11.69
N ALA A 241 -0.03 -10.90 11.11
CA ALA A 241 -0.25 -10.92 9.66
C ALA A 241 0.73 -10.01 8.91
N MET A 242 0.96 -8.79 9.38
CA MET A 242 1.93 -7.87 8.77
C MET A 242 3.37 -8.38 8.88
N GLU A 243 3.74 -9.02 9.98
CA GLU A 243 5.04 -9.67 10.13
C GLU A 243 5.22 -10.76 9.07
N GLN A 244 4.21 -11.61 8.89
CA GLN A 244 4.22 -12.67 7.89
C GLN A 244 4.32 -12.11 6.46
N ILE A 245 3.54 -11.07 6.13
CA ILE A 245 3.59 -10.38 4.84
C ILE A 245 4.98 -9.80 4.59
N LEU A 246 5.58 -9.11 5.55
CA LEU A 246 6.93 -8.56 5.38
C LEU A 246 7.99 -9.66 5.22
N THR A 247 7.82 -10.79 5.90
CA THR A 247 8.67 -11.97 5.71
C THR A 247 8.52 -12.50 4.27
N ALA A 248 7.29 -12.59 3.76
CA ALA A 248 7.03 -12.99 2.37
C ALA A 248 7.61 -11.97 1.37
N TRP A 249 7.51 -10.66 1.63
CA TRP A 249 8.17 -9.64 0.83
C TRP A 249 9.70 -9.79 0.80
N CYS A 250 10.33 -10.13 1.93
CA CYS A 250 11.77 -10.40 1.95
C CYS A 250 12.15 -11.62 1.11
N ALA A 251 11.34 -12.69 1.13
CA ALA A 251 11.52 -13.87 0.28
C ALA A 251 11.36 -13.50 -1.20
N TYR A 252 10.33 -12.74 -1.55
CA TYR A 252 10.10 -12.26 -2.91
C TYR A 252 11.27 -11.42 -3.45
N SER A 253 11.79 -10.50 -2.62
CA SER A 253 12.96 -9.68 -2.99
C SER A 253 14.21 -10.53 -3.25
N GLN A 254 14.30 -11.72 -2.65
CA GLN A 254 15.37 -12.70 -2.90
C GLN A 254 15.10 -13.64 -4.07
N ARG A 255 13.98 -13.44 -4.77
CA ARG A 255 13.53 -14.31 -5.87
C ARG A 255 13.11 -15.73 -5.42
N ASP A 256 12.88 -15.93 -4.14
CA ASP A 256 12.30 -17.17 -3.63
C ASP A 256 10.77 -17.14 -3.73
N VAL A 257 10.29 -17.35 -4.95
CA VAL A 257 8.85 -17.30 -5.28
C VAL A 257 8.11 -18.42 -4.55
N ALA A 258 8.70 -19.60 -4.43
CA ALA A 258 8.08 -20.75 -3.79
C ALA A 258 7.87 -20.51 -2.28
N LEU A 259 8.88 -19.99 -1.58
CA LEU A 259 8.74 -19.62 -0.16
C LEU A 259 7.73 -18.49 0.01
N THR A 260 7.73 -17.49 -0.88
CA THR A 260 6.75 -16.38 -0.83
C THR A 260 5.34 -16.91 -0.91
N GLU A 261 5.05 -17.79 -1.88
CA GLU A 261 3.74 -18.39 -2.06
C GLU A 261 3.32 -19.24 -0.85
N ALA A 262 4.21 -20.07 -0.31
CA ALA A 262 3.95 -20.87 0.86
C ALA A 262 3.60 -20.02 2.09
N LEU A 263 4.33 -18.91 2.31
CA LEU A 263 4.06 -17.98 3.40
C LEU A 263 2.69 -17.29 3.24
N LEU A 264 2.32 -16.88 2.03
CA LEU A 264 1.01 -16.28 1.76
C LEU A 264 -0.13 -17.28 1.88
N ALA A 265 0.06 -18.54 1.42
CA ALA A 265 -0.93 -19.60 1.57
C ALA A 265 -1.20 -19.90 3.05
N ALA A 266 -0.16 -20.01 3.87
CA ALA A 266 -0.28 -20.26 5.31
C ALA A 266 -1.12 -19.19 6.04
N MET A 267 -1.20 -17.95 5.51
CA MET A 267 -2.05 -16.91 6.10
C MET A 267 -3.55 -17.14 5.88
N ARG A 268 -3.93 -17.90 4.85
CA ARG A 268 -5.34 -18.24 4.57
C ARG A 268 -5.82 -19.46 5.34
N ASP A 269 -4.89 -20.30 5.77
CA ASP A 269 -5.20 -21.60 6.37
C ASP A 269 -5.22 -21.55 7.91
N ILE A 270 -4.73 -20.45 8.51
CA ILE A 270 -4.55 -20.32 9.97
C ILE A 270 -5.39 -19.18 10.52
N GLU A 271 -6.41 -19.50 11.30
CA GLU A 271 -7.10 -18.52 12.14
C GLU A 271 -6.18 -18.02 13.27
N PRO A 272 -6.16 -16.71 13.61
CA PRO A 272 -7.02 -15.61 13.11
C PRO A 272 -6.54 -14.96 11.80
N ARG A 273 -5.43 -15.38 11.21
CA ARG A 273 -4.84 -14.77 10.01
C ARG A 273 -5.80 -14.82 8.82
N ALA A 274 -6.52 -15.93 8.64
CA ALA A 274 -7.51 -16.05 7.58
C ALA A 274 -8.60 -14.97 7.67
N SER A 275 -9.09 -14.68 8.88
CA SER A 275 -10.06 -13.62 9.12
C SER A 275 -9.47 -12.24 8.82
N VAL A 276 -8.22 -11.99 9.22
CA VAL A 276 -7.55 -10.71 8.96
C VAL A 276 -7.37 -10.47 7.46
N VAL A 277 -6.93 -11.47 6.70
CA VAL A 277 -6.81 -11.38 5.23
C VAL A 277 -8.17 -11.11 4.61
N ARG A 278 -9.23 -11.74 5.11
CA ARG A 278 -10.58 -11.57 4.58
C ARG A 278 -11.16 -10.16 4.82
N TYR A 279 -10.99 -9.61 6.02
CA TYR A 279 -11.74 -8.44 6.45
C TYR A 279 -10.92 -7.16 6.58
N HIS A 280 -9.62 -7.24 6.88
CA HIS A 280 -8.80 -6.06 7.09
C HIS A 280 -8.24 -5.55 5.76
N PRO A 281 -8.69 -4.39 5.22
CA PRO A 281 -8.36 -4.00 3.86
C PRO A 281 -6.87 -3.73 3.66
N ARG A 282 -6.12 -3.29 4.68
CA ARG A 282 -4.67 -3.13 4.58
C ARG A 282 -3.97 -4.47 4.38
N ILE A 283 -4.35 -5.50 5.15
CA ILE A 283 -3.78 -6.85 5.01
C ILE A 283 -4.19 -7.45 3.67
N ARG A 284 -5.46 -7.29 3.28
CA ARG A 284 -5.98 -7.76 2.00
C ARG A 284 -5.24 -7.13 0.82
N PHE A 285 -4.98 -5.82 0.88
CA PHE A 285 -4.17 -5.12 -0.12
C PHE A 285 -2.77 -5.73 -0.25
N GLU A 286 -2.04 -5.84 0.86
CA GLU A 286 -0.66 -6.35 0.84
C GLU A 286 -0.61 -7.81 0.36
N TRP A 287 -1.54 -8.63 0.84
CA TRP A 287 -1.62 -10.05 0.46
C TRP A 287 -1.91 -10.23 -1.03
N HIS A 288 -2.95 -9.56 -1.56
CA HIS A 288 -3.29 -9.66 -2.97
C HIS A 288 -2.23 -9.05 -3.89
N ASN A 289 -1.67 -7.90 -3.51
CA ASN A 289 -0.60 -7.27 -4.31
C ASN A 289 0.62 -8.19 -4.42
N LEU A 290 1.04 -8.81 -3.32
CA LEU A 290 2.19 -9.73 -3.36
C LEU A 290 1.84 -11.05 -4.07
N MET A 291 0.64 -11.61 -3.87
CA MET A 291 0.19 -12.80 -4.59
C MET A 291 0.11 -12.55 -6.10
N ALA A 292 -0.36 -11.38 -6.53
CA ALA A 292 -0.34 -10.98 -7.94
C ALA A 292 1.08 -11.01 -8.53
N LEU A 293 2.07 -10.54 -7.77
CA LEU A 293 3.47 -10.57 -8.18
C LEU A 293 4.04 -12.01 -8.24
N VAL A 294 3.63 -12.88 -7.33
CA VAL A 294 3.96 -14.33 -7.37
C VAL A 294 3.38 -14.96 -8.63
N ARG A 295 2.09 -14.75 -8.91
CA ARG A 295 1.45 -15.25 -10.13
C ARG A 295 2.08 -14.69 -11.40
N ARG A 296 2.48 -13.41 -11.40
CA ARG A 296 3.25 -12.83 -12.49
C ARG A 296 4.59 -13.55 -12.69
N ALA A 297 5.29 -13.88 -11.61
CA ALA A 297 6.54 -14.61 -11.71
C ALA A 297 6.34 -16.02 -12.31
N HIS A 298 5.29 -16.74 -11.91
CA HIS A 298 4.93 -18.02 -12.53
C HIS A 298 4.58 -17.86 -14.02
N ALA A 299 3.77 -16.87 -14.38
CA ALA A 299 3.42 -16.60 -15.77
C ALA A 299 4.64 -16.35 -16.65
N LEU A 300 5.67 -15.69 -16.14
CA LEU A 300 6.87 -15.35 -16.91
C LEU A 300 7.93 -16.46 -16.94
N ASN A 301 7.98 -17.33 -15.92
CA ASN A 301 9.08 -18.29 -15.74
C ASN A 301 8.69 -19.75 -15.98
N ASP A 302 7.40 -20.10 -15.96
CA ASP A 302 6.96 -21.47 -16.24
C ASP A 302 7.21 -21.82 -17.72
N ARG A 303 7.40 -23.12 -18.01
CA ARG A 303 7.61 -23.63 -19.38
C ARG A 303 6.31 -24.08 -20.05
N ASN A 304 5.25 -24.32 -19.27
CA ASN A 304 3.97 -24.80 -19.77
C ASN A 304 3.05 -23.63 -20.14
N SER A 305 2.75 -23.46 -21.42
CA SER A 305 1.95 -22.34 -21.93
C SER A 305 0.54 -22.21 -21.29
N PRO A 306 -0.28 -23.25 -21.12
CA PRO A 306 -1.57 -23.13 -20.44
C PRO A 306 -1.44 -22.70 -18.98
N VAL A 307 -0.45 -23.19 -18.24
CA VAL A 307 -0.17 -22.80 -16.85
C VAL A 307 0.24 -21.32 -16.80
N ARG A 308 1.06 -20.87 -17.75
CA ARG A 308 1.47 -19.46 -17.88
C ARG A 308 0.26 -18.53 -18.08
N GLN A 309 -0.63 -18.87 -19.00
CA GLN A 309 -1.83 -18.08 -19.30
C GLN A 309 -2.76 -18.00 -18.09
N GLN A 310 -2.97 -19.13 -17.41
CA GLN A 310 -3.75 -19.15 -16.17
C GLN A 310 -3.10 -18.27 -15.10
N ALA A 311 -1.80 -18.39 -14.86
CA ALA A 311 -1.08 -17.58 -13.89
C ALA A 311 -1.12 -16.09 -14.22
N ALA A 312 -1.08 -15.70 -15.50
CA ALA A 312 -1.25 -14.33 -15.94
C ALA A 312 -2.66 -13.81 -15.61
N SER A 313 -3.71 -14.59 -15.89
CA SER A 313 -5.10 -14.24 -15.53
C SER A 313 -5.28 -14.10 -14.02
N GLU A 314 -4.76 -15.05 -13.23
CA GLU A 314 -4.80 -14.99 -11.76
C GLU A 314 -4.05 -13.77 -11.23
N SER A 315 -2.91 -13.41 -11.81
CA SER A 315 -2.17 -12.21 -11.46
C SER A 315 -3.03 -10.95 -11.60
N MET A 316 -3.72 -10.81 -12.74
CA MET A 316 -4.59 -9.65 -12.98
C MET A 316 -5.79 -9.64 -12.04
N ALA A 317 -6.40 -10.78 -11.73
CA ALA A 317 -7.48 -10.89 -10.76
C ALA A 317 -7.03 -10.48 -9.34
N HIS A 318 -5.83 -10.85 -8.94
CA HIS A 318 -5.25 -10.44 -7.67
C HIS A 318 -4.94 -8.93 -7.64
N PHE A 319 -4.45 -8.34 -8.74
CA PHE A 319 -4.29 -6.88 -8.81
C PHE A 319 -5.62 -6.14 -8.69
N ALA A 320 -6.69 -6.64 -9.31
CA ALA A 320 -8.03 -6.06 -9.16
C ALA A 320 -8.49 -6.09 -7.69
N SER A 321 -8.30 -7.22 -7.00
CA SER A 321 -8.63 -7.35 -5.57
C SER A 321 -7.78 -6.43 -4.68
N ALA A 322 -6.49 -6.27 -5.01
CA ALA A 322 -5.60 -5.33 -4.31
C ALA A 322 -6.06 -3.87 -4.51
N LEU A 323 -6.49 -3.53 -5.73
CA LEU A 323 -6.99 -2.20 -6.04
C LEU A 323 -8.27 -1.89 -5.27
N ASP A 324 -9.20 -2.84 -5.20
CA ASP A 324 -10.40 -2.72 -4.38
C ASP A 324 -10.08 -2.45 -2.91
N ALA A 325 -9.13 -3.19 -2.36
CA ALA A 325 -8.66 -2.98 -0.99
C ALA A 325 -7.99 -1.60 -0.81
N ALA A 326 -7.23 -1.12 -1.80
CA ALA A 326 -6.63 0.21 -1.79
C ALA A 326 -7.69 1.33 -1.73
N PHE A 327 -8.82 1.17 -2.42
CA PHE A 327 -9.96 2.09 -2.35
C PHE A 327 -10.61 2.09 -0.97
N GLU A 328 -10.77 0.93 -0.35
CA GLU A 328 -11.35 0.84 1.00
C GLU A 328 -10.46 1.51 2.06
N ILE A 329 -9.15 1.39 1.92
CA ILE A 329 -8.20 2.13 2.76
C ILE A 329 -8.26 3.63 2.48
N GLY A 330 -8.69 4.04 1.29
CA GLY A 330 -8.60 5.42 0.81
C GLY A 330 -7.15 5.87 0.59
N SER A 331 -6.27 4.94 0.19
CA SER A 331 -4.82 5.17 0.06
C SER A 331 -4.42 5.39 -1.38
N PHE A 332 -4.03 6.62 -1.72
CA PHE A 332 -3.41 6.92 -3.02
C PHE A 332 -2.11 6.15 -3.24
N ASP A 333 -1.30 5.97 -2.18
CA ASP A 333 -0.04 5.24 -2.24
C ASP A 333 -0.25 3.76 -2.59
N ALA A 334 -1.25 3.11 -1.98
CA ALA A 334 -1.60 1.73 -2.31
C ALA A 334 -2.15 1.62 -3.75
N ALA A 335 -3.06 2.50 -4.15
CA ALA A 335 -3.61 2.51 -5.50
C ALA A 335 -2.52 2.78 -6.57
N GLN A 336 -1.58 3.68 -6.28
CA GLN A 336 -0.43 3.97 -7.13
C GLN A 336 0.44 2.73 -7.38
N GLN A 337 0.75 1.97 -6.32
CA GLN A 337 1.56 0.74 -6.45
C GLN A 337 0.87 -0.30 -7.34
N VAL A 338 -0.44 -0.50 -7.16
CA VAL A 338 -1.19 -1.45 -7.98
C VAL A 338 -1.26 -0.98 -9.43
N ALA A 339 -1.55 0.30 -9.68
CA ALA A 339 -1.61 0.85 -11.04
C ALA A 339 -0.28 0.65 -11.79
N ALA A 340 0.87 0.89 -11.12
CA ALA A 340 2.18 0.59 -11.67
C ALA A 340 2.34 -0.90 -12.03
N ASN A 341 1.97 -1.78 -11.11
CA ASN A 341 2.10 -3.22 -11.31
C ASN A 341 1.19 -3.74 -12.43
N VAL A 342 -0.02 -3.19 -12.57
CA VAL A 342 -0.95 -3.51 -13.67
C VAL A 342 -0.34 -3.09 -15.01
N GLY A 343 0.15 -1.85 -15.13
CA GLY A 343 0.80 -1.38 -16.36
C GLY A 343 1.98 -2.24 -16.77
N MET A 344 2.86 -2.58 -15.82
CA MET A 344 3.98 -3.48 -16.06
C MET A 344 3.52 -4.88 -16.50
N ALA A 345 2.53 -5.46 -15.81
CA ALA A 345 2.02 -6.80 -16.10
C ALA A 345 1.35 -6.85 -17.48
N THR A 346 0.54 -5.85 -17.83
CA THR A 346 -0.12 -5.73 -19.14
C THR A 346 0.90 -5.81 -20.26
N TRP A 347 1.97 -5.02 -20.18
CA TRP A 347 3.01 -5.02 -21.20
C TRP A 347 3.81 -6.32 -21.22
N LEU A 348 4.22 -6.85 -20.06
CA LEU A 348 5.01 -8.10 -19.96
C LEU A 348 4.22 -9.29 -20.49
N PHE A 349 2.95 -9.42 -20.12
CA PHE A 349 2.13 -10.56 -20.56
C PHE A 349 1.88 -10.53 -22.06
N ALA A 350 1.62 -9.36 -22.64
CA ALA A 350 1.49 -9.22 -24.08
C ALA A 350 2.80 -9.50 -24.83
N SER A 351 3.95 -9.06 -24.28
CA SER A 351 5.27 -9.31 -24.86
C SER A 351 5.63 -10.80 -24.87
N GLU A 352 5.08 -11.57 -23.94
CA GLU A 352 5.26 -13.03 -23.82
C GLU A 352 4.15 -13.85 -24.51
N GLY A 353 3.23 -13.18 -25.23
CA GLY A 353 2.12 -13.85 -25.92
C GLY A 353 1.10 -14.50 -24.98
N LEU A 354 1.00 -14.03 -23.71
CA LEU A 354 0.09 -14.57 -22.71
C LEU A 354 -1.31 -13.95 -22.76
N VAL A 355 -1.49 -12.91 -23.55
CA VAL A 355 -2.79 -12.24 -23.75
C VAL A 355 -3.28 -12.59 -25.15
N PRO A 356 -4.36 -13.38 -25.27
CA PRO A 356 -4.90 -13.76 -26.59
C PRO A 356 -5.27 -12.53 -27.44
N GLY A 357 -4.83 -12.53 -28.69
CA GLY A 357 -5.17 -11.46 -29.65
C GLY A 357 -4.48 -10.12 -29.46
N THR A 358 -3.55 -10.02 -28.49
CA THR A 358 -2.84 -8.76 -28.22
C THR A 358 -1.33 -9.03 -28.13
N ASP A 359 -0.55 -8.34 -28.93
CA ASP A 359 0.91 -8.33 -28.85
C ASP A 359 1.41 -7.13 -28.01
N ALA A 360 2.72 -7.03 -27.82
CA ALA A 360 3.34 -5.96 -27.07
C ALA A 360 3.01 -4.57 -27.63
N MET A 361 2.86 -4.44 -28.95
CA MET A 361 2.53 -3.17 -29.58
C MET A 361 1.09 -2.75 -29.32
N GLY A 362 0.15 -3.68 -29.40
CA GLY A 362 -1.27 -3.44 -29.08
C GLY A 362 -1.50 -3.16 -27.58
N ALA A 363 -0.72 -3.78 -26.70
CA ALA A 363 -0.84 -3.58 -25.26
C ALA A 363 -0.18 -2.26 -24.75
N ARG A 364 0.71 -1.65 -25.55
CA ARG A 364 1.47 -0.48 -25.13
C ARG A 364 0.61 0.70 -24.65
N PRO A 365 -0.40 1.16 -25.39
CA PRO A 365 -1.22 2.31 -24.97
C PRO A 365 -1.86 2.07 -23.60
N GLU A 366 -2.37 0.87 -23.37
CA GLU A 366 -2.98 0.49 -22.10
C GLU A 366 -1.96 0.46 -20.96
N ALA A 367 -0.82 -0.16 -21.18
CA ALA A 367 0.28 -0.21 -20.20
C ALA A 367 0.78 1.20 -19.81
N LEU A 368 0.93 2.09 -20.78
CA LEU A 368 1.34 3.47 -20.54
C LEU A 368 0.27 4.27 -19.79
N ARG A 369 -1.02 4.09 -20.10
CA ARG A 369 -2.10 4.75 -19.34
C ARG A 369 -2.08 4.37 -17.86
N TRP A 370 -1.88 3.09 -17.55
CA TRP A 370 -1.77 2.62 -16.16
C TRP A 370 -0.54 3.19 -15.43
N LEU A 371 0.61 3.26 -16.10
CA LEU A 371 1.82 3.85 -15.52
C LEU A 371 1.68 5.36 -15.30
N LEU A 372 1.06 6.08 -16.24
CA LEU A 372 0.77 7.51 -16.10
C LEU A 372 -0.26 7.78 -15.00
N LEU A 373 -1.27 6.90 -14.85
CA LEU A 373 -2.18 6.95 -13.72
C LEU A 373 -1.44 6.76 -12.39
N SER A 374 -0.51 5.82 -12.33
CA SER A 374 0.36 5.63 -11.15
C SER A 374 1.14 6.91 -10.81
N GLU A 375 1.75 7.58 -11.78
CA GLU A 375 2.44 8.86 -11.58
C GLU A 375 1.49 9.95 -11.07
N TRP A 376 0.31 10.04 -11.64
CA TRP A 376 -0.72 10.99 -11.21
C TRP A 376 -1.15 10.75 -9.75
N LEU A 377 -1.37 9.49 -9.35
CA LEU A 377 -1.70 9.10 -7.98
C LEU A 377 -0.55 9.40 -7.01
N SER A 378 0.70 9.18 -7.43
CA SER A 378 1.91 9.49 -6.66
C SER A 378 2.00 10.98 -6.32
N GLN A 379 1.78 11.85 -7.30
CA GLN A 379 1.75 13.31 -7.09
C GLN A 379 0.67 13.73 -6.10
N ARG A 380 -0.49 13.07 -6.11
CA ARG A 380 -1.60 13.31 -5.17
C ARG A 380 -1.35 12.79 -3.77
N SER A 381 -0.56 11.74 -3.62
CA SER A 381 -0.19 11.21 -2.30
C SER A 381 0.78 12.12 -1.53
N GLY A 382 1.35 13.12 -2.20
CA GLY A 382 2.37 14.00 -1.63
C GLY A 382 3.72 13.30 -1.46
N THR A 383 3.94 12.18 -2.18
CA THR A 383 5.26 11.59 -2.28
C THR A 383 6.15 12.51 -3.10
N SER A 384 7.28 12.90 -2.54
CA SER A 384 8.26 13.70 -3.26
C SER A 384 9.01 12.81 -4.27
N GLY A 385 8.93 13.17 -5.53
CA GLY A 385 9.69 12.53 -6.58
C GLY A 385 8.96 11.44 -7.35
N GLN A 386 9.47 11.17 -8.52
CA GLN A 386 8.95 10.15 -9.44
C GLN A 386 9.34 8.74 -8.94
N SER A 387 8.43 7.79 -9.05
CA SER A 387 8.74 6.38 -8.79
C SER A 387 9.81 5.89 -9.77
N ALA A 388 10.94 5.38 -9.26
CA ALA A 388 12.00 4.83 -10.12
C ALA A 388 11.48 3.69 -11.01
N TRP A 389 10.61 2.82 -10.48
CA TRP A 389 10.02 1.75 -11.28
C TRP A 389 9.12 2.27 -12.40
N ASN A 390 8.28 3.27 -12.12
CA ASN A 390 7.45 3.87 -13.16
C ASN A 390 8.31 4.47 -14.28
N ALA A 391 9.35 5.23 -13.92
CA ALA A 391 10.26 5.82 -14.89
C ALA A 391 10.99 4.76 -15.73
N ILE A 392 11.53 3.70 -15.09
CA ILE A 392 12.21 2.61 -15.77
C ILE A 392 11.25 1.91 -16.76
N TYR A 393 10.02 1.62 -16.34
CA TYR A 393 9.07 0.93 -17.22
C TYR A 393 8.50 1.84 -18.31
N LEU A 394 8.26 3.12 -18.02
CA LEU A 394 7.89 4.09 -19.05
C LEU A 394 8.97 4.15 -20.14
N MET A 395 10.24 4.33 -19.75
CA MET A 395 11.36 4.32 -20.68
C MET A 395 11.47 3.00 -21.45
N ARG A 396 11.35 1.87 -20.77
CA ARG A 396 11.44 0.53 -21.37
C ARG A 396 10.33 0.26 -22.38
N ILE A 397 9.10 0.65 -22.07
CA ILE A 397 7.94 0.49 -22.97
C ILE A 397 8.05 1.48 -24.14
N ALA A 398 8.63 2.64 -23.91
CA ALA A 398 8.84 3.67 -24.93
C ALA A 398 9.97 3.35 -25.93
N ARG A 399 10.85 2.42 -25.64
CA ARG A 399 11.98 2.06 -26.52
C ARG A 399 11.54 1.81 -27.96
N GLY A 400 12.26 2.45 -28.91
CA GLY A 400 12.02 2.29 -30.34
C GLY A 400 10.81 3.05 -30.90
N HIS A 401 10.17 3.90 -30.07
CA HIS A 401 8.97 4.65 -30.45
C HIS A 401 9.04 6.12 -29.98
N CYS A 402 10.19 6.74 -30.12
CA CYS A 402 10.43 8.13 -29.74
C CYS A 402 10.09 9.06 -30.91
N ASP A 403 8.86 9.04 -31.39
CA ASP A 403 8.43 9.99 -32.39
C ASP A 403 8.24 11.39 -31.76
N ALA A 404 8.56 12.43 -32.51
CA ALA A 404 8.36 13.82 -32.11
C ALA A 404 6.86 14.19 -32.16
N GLY A 405 6.05 13.54 -31.35
CA GLY A 405 4.63 13.84 -31.21
C GLY A 405 4.35 14.87 -30.12
N GLU A 406 3.26 15.62 -30.25
CA GLU A 406 2.78 16.48 -29.17
C GLU A 406 2.46 15.63 -27.93
N ARG A 407 2.92 16.10 -26.76
CA ARG A 407 2.54 15.47 -25.49
C ARG A 407 1.05 15.68 -25.28
N PRO A 408 0.24 14.61 -25.15
CA PRO A 408 -1.15 14.80 -24.78
C PRO A 408 -1.19 15.40 -23.38
N SER A 409 -1.89 16.51 -23.22
CA SER A 409 -2.26 16.97 -21.89
C SER A 409 -3.32 16.03 -21.35
N LEU A 410 -2.98 15.19 -20.36
CA LEU A 410 -3.98 14.42 -19.64
C LEU A 410 -4.99 15.40 -19.01
N PRO A 411 -6.28 15.12 -19.07
CA PRO A 411 -7.28 16.00 -18.50
C PRO A 411 -7.02 16.20 -17.01
N ALA A 412 -7.26 17.41 -16.52
CA ALA A 412 -7.15 17.73 -15.10
C ALA A 412 -8.21 16.91 -14.35
N PHE A 413 -7.79 15.78 -13.79
CA PHE A 413 -8.65 14.88 -13.07
C PHE A 413 -8.62 15.22 -11.58
N ARG A 414 -9.79 15.40 -10.97
CA ARG A 414 -9.92 15.66 -9.53
C ARG A 414 -10.47 14.42 -8.84
N ALA A 415 -9.58 13.62 -8.27
CA ALA A 415 -10.04 12.53 -7.41
C ALA A 415 -10.71 13.08 -6.16
N GLN A 416 -11.88 12.51 -5.84
CA GLN A 416 -12.57 12.80 -4.59
C GLN A 416 -11.89 12.05 -3.43
N GLN A 417 -12.03 12.58 -2.23
CA GLN A 417 -11.54 11.91 -1.02
C GLN A 417 -12.73 11.32 -0.24
N PRO A 418 -12.74 10.01 0.08
CA PRO A 418 -11.72 9.00 -0.25
C PRO A 418 -11.73 8.63 -1.74
N LEU A 419 -10.59 8.15 -2.26
CA LEU A 419 -10.46 7.66 -3.63
C LEU A 419 -11.49 6.55 -3.89
N GLN A 420 -12.20 6.67 -5.02
CA GLN A 420 -13.22 5.71 -5.43
C GLN A 420 -12.79 4.96 -6.71
N PRO A 421 -13.30 3.74 -6.94
CA PRO A 421 -13.08 3.03 -8.21
C PRO A 421 -13.50 3.84 -9.44
N ALA A 422 -14.61 4.60 -9.33
CA ALA A 422 -15.09 5.47 -10.38
C ALA A 422 -14.11 6.59 -10.77
N ASP A 423 -13.30 7.07 -9.82
CA ASP A 423 -12.29 8.10 -10.10
C ASP A 423 -11.19 7.55 -11.03
N MET A 424 -10.77 6.31 -10.81
CA MET A 424 -9.78 5.65 -11.67
C MET A 424 -10.37 5.23 -13.01
N ALA A 425 -11.59 4.69 -13.02
CA ALA A 425 -12.31 4.36 -14.25
C ALA A 425 -12.47 5.60 -15.12
N GLY A 426 -12.93 6.71 -14.53
CA GLY A 426 -13.08 7.98 -15.25
C GLY A 426 -11.75 8.50 -15.82
N TYR A 427 -10.62 8.32 -15.09
CA TYR A 427 -9.30 8.67 -15.62
C TYR A 427 -8.93 7.80 -16.83
N LEU A 428 -9.10 6.49 -16.72
CA LEU A 428 -8.78 5.55 -17.79
C LEU A 428 -9.68 5.78 -19.01
N ASP A 429 -10.97 6.04 -18.82
CA ASP A 429 -11.91 6.35 -19.89
C ASP A 429 -11.54 7.67 -20.58
N ALA A 430 -11.27 8.73 -19.81
CA ALA A 430 -10.86 10.02 -20.35
C ALA A 430 -9.53 9.94 -21.10
N SER A 431 -8.64 9.01 -20.74
CA SER A 431 -7.36 8.81 -21.41
C SER A 431 -7.41 7.77 -22.54
N ALA A 432 -8.54 7.09 -22.77
CA ALA A 432 -8.66 6.04 -23.78
C ALA A 432 -8.45 6.55 -25.21
N ASP A 433 -8.94 7.75 -25.50
CA ASP A 433 -8.86 8.38 -26.82
C ASP A 433 -7.55 9.13 -27.05
N PHE A 434 -6.70 9.26 -26.00
CA PHE A 434 -5.41 9.93 -26.17
C PHE A 434 -4.44 9.03 -26.94
N ARG A 435 -4.05 9.49 -28.11
CA ARG A 435 -2.81 9.02 -28.73
C ARG A 435 -1.67 9.52 -27.85
N ILE A 436 -1.10 8.64 -27.05
CA ILE A 436 0.07 8.98 -26.24
C ILE A 436 1.21 9.20 -27.20
N GLY A 437 1.46 10.46 -27.57
CA GLY A 437 2.66 10.85 -28.28
C GLY A 437 3.86 10.50 -27.42
N MET A 438 4.82 9.78 -27.99
CA MET A 438 6.03 9.45 -27.25
C MET A 438 6.95 10.66 -27.22
N PRO A 439 7.46 11.07 -26.04
CA PRO A 439 8.46 12.14 -25.96
C PRO A 439 9.70 11.82 -26.80
N PRO A 440 10.40 12.83 -27.32
CA PRO A 440 11.64 12.62 -28.04
C PRO A 440 12.70 11.94 -27.16
N VAL A 441 13.68 11.30 -27.80
CA VAL A 441 14.78 10.57 -27.11
C VAL A 441 15.47 11.45 -26.06
N SER A 442 15.69 12.75 -26.36
CA SER A 442 16.31 13.71 -25.43
C SER A 442 15.57 13.88 -24.12
N ASP A 443 14.24 13.82 -24.13
CA ASP A 443 13.43 13.98 -22.93
C ASP A 443 13.55 12.76 -22.01
N TRP A 444 13.59 11.57 -22.60
CA TRP A 444 13.80 10.32 -21.87
C TRP A 444 15.22 10.24 -21.30
N LEU A 445 16.21 10.67 -22.09
CA LEU A 445 17.60 10.77 -21.63
C LEU A 445 17.71 11.73 -20.44
N SER A 446 17.10 12.92 -20.54
CA SER A 446 17.05 13.88 -19.45
C SER A 446 16.36 13.34 -18.20
N LEU A 447 15.34 12.50 -18.35
CA LEU A 447 14.71 11.83 -17.22
C LEU A 447 15.66 10.83 -16.55
N ALA A 448 16.35 10.01 -17.33
CA ALA A 448 17.33 9.06 -16.82
C ALA A 448 18.49 9.76 -16.10
N ASP A 449 19.00 10.86 -16.67
CA ASP A 449 20.05 11.70 -16.05
C ASP A 449 19.62 12.25 -14.69
N ARG A 450 18.40 12.78 -14.58
CA ARG A 450 17.87 13.28 -13.30
C ARG A 450 17.80 12.17 -12.25
N LEU A 451 17.36 10.97 -12.63
CA LEU A 451 17.27 9.83 -11.72
C LEU A 451 18.66 9.37 -11.26
N LEU A 452 19.64 9.34 -12.15
CA LEU A 452 21.01 8.96 -11.82
C LEU A 452 21.71 10.04 -10.97
N SER A 453 21.48 11.31 -11.25
CA SER A 453 22.03 12.42 -10.47
C SER A 453 21.50 12.45 -9.03
N ALA A 454 20.20 12.19 -8.83
CA ALA A 454 19.61 12.06 -7.51
C ALA A 454 20.24 10.93 -6.68
N GLN A 455 20.63 9.83 -7.33
CA GLN A 455 21.34 8.72 -6.68
C GLN A 455 22.76 9.09 -6.24
N GLN A 456 23.49 9.86 -7.05
CA GLN A 456 24.84 10.31 -6.73
C GLN A 456 24.89 11.29 -5.56
N GLN A 457 23.82 12.05 -5.34
CA GLN A 457 23.68 12.95 -4.19
C GLN A 457 23.32 12.26 -2.87
N GLY A 458 23.43 10.94 -2.83
CA GLY A 458 23.19 10.15 -1.60
C GLY A 458 21.71 9.86 -1.34
N ASP A 459 20.88 9.99 -2.37
CA ASP A 459 19.47 9.62 -2.29
C ASP A 459 19.30 8.09 -2.15
N SER A 460 19.12 7.63 -0.92
CA SER A 460 18.97 6.21 -0.59
C SER A 460 17.64 5.58 -1.01
N ARG A 461 16.78 6.33 -1.73
CA ARG A 461 15.45 5.86 -2.14
C ARG A 461 15.47 4.73 -3.15
N TYR A 462 16.58 4.52 -3.85
CA TYR A 462 16.67 3.55 -4.93
C TYR A 462 17.45 2.30 -4.52
N SER A 463 16.81 1.13 -4.67
CA SER A 463 17.50 -0.15 -4.50
C SER A 463 18.56 -0.38 -5.58
N LEU A 464 19.49 -1.32 -5.34
CA LEU A 464 20.49 -1.70 -6.34
C LEU A 464 19.87 -2.10 -7.67
N LEU A 465 18.77 -2.87 -7.63
CA LEU A 465 18.05 -3.30 -8.82
C LEU A 465 17.46 -2.13 -9.61
N GLN A 466 16.91 -1.12 -8.91
CA GLN A 466 16.40 0.10 -9.57
C GLN A 466 17.52 0.92 -10.19
N ARG A 467 18.68 1.06 -9.51
CA ARG A 467 19.85 1.74 -10.08
C ARG A 467 20.31 1.05 -11.36
N CYS A 468 20.45 -0.26 -11.33
CA CYS A 468 20.80 -1.04 -12.53
C CYS A 468 19.78 -0.84 -13.65
N GLY A 469 18.49 -0.81 -13.34
CA GLY A 469 17.44 -0.52 -14.31
C GLY A 469 17.57 0.87 -14.94
N CYS A 470 17.75 1.91 -14.12
CA CYS A 470 17.95 3.27 -14.61
C CYS A 470 19.19 3.40 -15.51
N ARG A 471 20.31 2.78 -15.13
CA ARG A 471 21.54 2.81 -15.94
C ARG A 471 21.39 2.09 -17.27
N LEU A 472 20.66 0.98 -17.29
CA LEU A 472 20.38 0.27 -18.54
C LEU A 472 19.57 1.13 -19.51
N GLU A 473 18.51 1.77 -19.02
CA GLU A 473 17.67 2.65 -19.83
C GLU A 473 18.45 3.91 -20.28
N HIS A 474 19.24 4.52 -19.38
CA HIS A 474 20.11 5.64 -19.73
C HIS A 474 21.09 5.26 -20.84
N ALA A 475 21.80 4.14 -20.71
CA ALA A 475 22.75 3.69 -21.73
C ALA A 475 22.06 3.49 -23.09
N TRP A 476 20.84 2.92 -23.08
CA TRP A 476 20.09 2.71 -24.31
C TRP A 476 19.75 4.05 -25.00
N TYR A 477 19.18 4.99 -24.24
CA TYR A 477 18.78 6.31 -24.77
C TYR A 477 19.99 7.16 -25.20
N ALA A 478 21.08 7.14 -24.42
CA ALA A 478 22.31 7.83 -24.76
C ALA A 478 22.93 7.27 -26.07
N THR A 479 22.93 5.95 -26.26
CA THR A 479 23.38 5.33 -27.50
C THR A 479 22.55 5.82 -28.69
N HIS A 480 21.22 5.87 -28.56
CA HIS A 480 20.33 6.31 -29.63
C HIS A 480 20.36 7.85 -29.88
N ALA A 481 20.78 8.62 -28.88
CA ALA A 481 21.05 10.04 -29.03
C ALA A 481 22.43 10.33 -29.65
N GLY A 482 23.25 9.31 -29.87
CA GLY A 482 24.65 9.48 -30.35
C GLY A 482 25.64 9.88 -29.26
N GLU A 483 25.22 9.87 -27.98
CA GLU A 483 26.05 10.21 -26.82
C GLU A 483 26.85 9.00 -26.32
N LEU A 484 27.79 8.49 -27.12
CA LEU A 484 28.50 7.23 -26.86
C LEU A 484 29.30 7.25 -25.55
N GLY A 485 29.90 8.38 -25.18
CA GLY A 485 30.67 8.52 -23.93
C GLY A 485 29.82 8.35 -22.66
N PRO A 486 28.68 9.06 -22.50
CA PRO A 486 27.71 8.81 -21.43
C PRO A 486 27.17 7.37 -21.42
N ALA A 487 26.85 6.80 -22.58
CA ALA A 487 26.38 5.42 -22.70
C ALA A 487 27.42 4.43 -22.17
N SER A 488 28.67 4.51 -22.60
CA SER A 488 29.77 3.64 -22.17
C SER A 488 30.02 3.74 -20.65
N ARG A 489 29.99 4.96 -20.07
CA ARG A 489 30.12 5.12 -18.61
C ARG A 489 28.99 4.42 -17.85
N SER A 490 27.75 4.54 -18.33
CA SER A 490 26.61 3.86 -17.71
C SER A 490 26.71 2.34 -17.80
N LEU A 491 27.16 1.80 -18.93
CA LEU A 491 27.37 0.35 -19.10
C LEU A 491 28.51 -0.17 -18.21
N ALA A 492 29.63 0.54 -18.13
CA ALA A 492 30.75 0.16 -17.26
C ALA A 492 30.33 0.14 -15.77
N THR A 493 29.58 1.16 -15.33
CA THR A 493 29.07 1.20 -13.96
C THR A 493 28.02 0.10 -13.71
N LEU A 494 27.14 -0.14 -14.68
CA LEU A 494 26.15 -1.23 -14.61
C LEU A 494 26.85 -2.59 -14.48
N ALA A 495 27.87 -2.85 -15.30
CA ALA A 495 28.65 -4.09 -15.25
C ALA A 495 29.27 -4.36 -13.87
N ALA A 496 29.70 -3.30 -13.17
CA ALA A 496 30.21 -3.41 -11.80
C ALA A 496 29.08 -3.64 -10.79
N GLU A 497 27.97 -2.90 -10.88
CA GLU A 497 26.86 -2.96 -9.90
C GLU A 497 26.09 -4.28 -9.96
N ILE A 498 25.95 -4.92 -11.13
CA ILE A 498 25.21 -6.20 -11.26
C ILE A 498 25.85 -7.35 -10.48
N ALA A 499 27.12 -7.24 -10.06
CA ALA A 499 27.76 -8.25 -9.23
C ALA A 499 27.02 -8.47 -7.90
N GLY A 500 26.41 -7.43 -7.33
CA GLY A 500 25.64 -7.48 -6.08
C GLY A 500 24.20 -7.95 -6.22
N LEU A 501 23.71 -8.23 -7.45
CA LEU A 501 22.34 -8.67 -7.67
C LEU A 501 22.15 -10.18 -7.46
N PRO A 502 20.91 -10.63 -7.16
CA PRO A 502 20.55 -12.04 -7.21
C PRO A 502 20.85 -12.68 -8.58
N PRO A 503 21.12 -14.00 -8.65
CA PRO A 503 21.57 -14.66 -9.87
C PRO A 503 20.66 -14.45 -11.08
N SER A 504 19.33 -14.49 -10.89
CA SER A 504 18.35 -14.28 -11.97
C SER A 504 18.40 -12.86 -12.54
N ASP A 505 18.47 -11.84 -11.66
CA ASP A 505 18.56 -10.45 -12.07
C ASP A 505 19.91 -10.17 -12.75
N LYS A 506 20.98 -10.72 -12.20
CA LYS A 506 22.32 -10.65 -12.81
C LYS A 506 22.32 -11.22 -14.23
N ALA A 507 21.75 -12.41 -14.42
CA ALA A 507 21.65 -13.04 -15.74
C ALA A 507 20.85 -12.18 -16.74
N PHE A 508 19.74 -11.57 -16.29
CA PHE A 508 18.96 -10.66 -17.11
C PHE A 508 19.80 -9.48 -17.60
N PHE A 509 20.46 -8.75 -16.69
CA PHE A 509 21.28 -7.58 -17.07
C PHE A 509 22.48 -7.98 -17.93
N GLN A 510 23.13 -9.09 -17.65
CA GLN A 510 24.21 -9.63 -18.51
C GLN A 510 23.72 -9.92 -19.92
N GLY A 511 22.52 -10.49 -20.06
CA GLY A 511 21.88 -10.70 -21.36
C GLY A 511 21.59 -9.39 -22.10
N MET A 512 21.19 -8.36 -21.37
CA MET A 512 20.95 -7.04 -21.97
C MET A 512 22.22 -6.32 -22.37
N LEU A 513 23.30 -6.38 -21.58
CA LEU A 513 24.60 -5.80 -21.92
C LEU A 513 25.14 -6.34 -23.26
N ARG A 514 24.96 -7.63 -23.55
CA ARG A 514 25.40 -8.25 -24.81
C ARG A 514 24.67 -7.73 -26.07
N ARG A 515 23.56 -6.99 -25.89
CA ARG A 515 22.77 -6.46 -27.01
C ARG A 515 23.21 -5.05 -27.43
N PHE A 516 24.09 -4.43 -26.68
CA PHE A 516 24.64 -3.14 -27.05
C PHE A 516 25.70 -3.27 -28.15
N PRO A 517 25.81 -2.25 -29.03
CA PRO A 517 26.86 -2.23 -30.05
C PRO A 517 28.26 -2.27 -29.42
N ALA A 518 29.20 -2.93 -30.08
CA ALA A 518 30.58 -3.05 -29.60
C ALA A 518 31.29 -1.71 -29.37
N GLU A 519 30.84 -0.67 -30.05
CA GLU A 519 31.37 0.71 -29.96
C GLU A 519 31.04 1.37 -28.61
N VAL A 520 30.10 0.85 -27.86
CA VAL A 520 29.62 1.39 -26.58
C VAL A 520 29.92 0.46 -25.41
N SER A 521 30.19 -0.83 -25.69
CA SER A 521 30.37 -1.92 -24.71
C SER A 521 31.75 -1.90 -24.05
#